data_7d5519a19d7e362130090527e8bd8cc1
#
_entry.id   7d5519a19d7e362130090527e8bd8cc1
#
_cell.length_a   1.000
_cell.length_b   1.000
_cell.length_c   1.000
_cell.angle_alpha   90.00
_cell.angle_beta   90.00
_cell.angle_gamma   90.00
#
_symmetry.space_group_name_H-M   'P 1'
#
loop_
_entity.id
_entity.type
_entity.pdbx_description
1 polymer ?
#
loop_
_entity_poly.entity_id
_entity_poly.type
_entity_poly.pdbx_seq_one_letter_code
_entity_poly.pdbx_strand_id
1 'polypeptide(L)'
;MTEFFEKTGALLLYRFCVISVCALTSAQTAFAQDLNSEEQSRGFGGPDAPLNRIESDSVATDTPLKLDFLKPWHESKDKLHKEHGLSFGVEYNSVYLRASDSLPGADNDVSGGIFRFSGVWEAFGRGSAHPGNLVFLVERTDEFTNTGPSSLLGESLGYAGISNLPYNDEGWRLNTLYWDQKFQGGKYEVVGGWSDTCVYVDVYPLVSPFTDFVNYAFSIGVGALDLASDPALGFAGAAWLTDDVYVIAGFADQNADGTDPLEGFDTFYNDREYFKHFEIGWTGASQ
;
A
#
# COMPACT_ATOMS: atom_id res chain seq x y z
N MET A 1 26.96 14.57 41.42
CA MET A 1 25.81 13.94 40.77
C MET A 1 25.44 14.63 39.42
N THR A 2 26.20 15.63 39.02
CA THR A 2 26.00 16.42 37.78
C THR A 2 26.93 16.03 36.64
N GLU A 3 27.98 15.28 36.87
CA GLU A 3 28.94 14.84 35.83
C GLU A 3 28.54 13.52 35.15
N PHE A 4 27.52 12.83 35.66
CA PHE A 4 27.09 11.55 35.08
C PHE A 4 26.05 11.73 33.95
N PHE A 5 25.42 12.89 33.89
CA PHE A 5 24.39 13.19 32.87
C PHE A 5 24.93 13.78 31.57
N GLU A 6 26.14 14.35 31.57
CA GLU A 6 26.69 14.97 30.37
C GLU A 6 27.43 14.01 29.43
N LYS A 7 27.82 12.83 29.92
CA LYS A 7 28.49 11.81 29.09
C LYS A 7 27.53 10.81 28.42
N THR A 8 26.29 10.71 28.85
CA THR A 8 25.31 9.77 28.29
C THR A 8 24.48 10.41 27.17
N GLY A 9 24.37 11.73 27.13
CA GLY A 9 23.57 12.44 26.10
C GLY A 9 24.25 12.62 24.74
N ALA A 10 25.57 12.57 24.69
CA ALA A 10 26.33 12.85 23.45
C ALA A 10 26.69 11.58 22.65
N LEU A 11 26.50 10.39 23.20
CA LEU A 11 26.87 9.12 22.55
C LEU A 11 25.68 8.44 21.86
N LEU A 12 24.44 8.90 22.06
CA LEU A 12 23.24 8.27 21.55
C LEU A 12 22.81 8.78 20.17
N LEU A 13 23.44 9.82 19.64
CA LEU A 13 23.03 10.46 18.38
C LEU A 13 23.84 10.03 17.15
N TYR A 14 24.79 9.09 17.25
CA TYR A 14 25.74 8.85 16.16
C TYR A 14 25.93 7.41 15.72
N ARG A 15 25.00 6.48 15.95
CA ARG A 15 25.15 5.11 15.43
C ARG A 15 23.83 4.43 15.02
N PHE A 16 22.99 5.10 14.21
CA PHE A 16 21.97 4.40 13.45
C PHE A 16 22.45 4.21 12.00
N CYS A 17 23.15 3.14 11.74
CA CYS A 17 23.29 2.64 10.38
C CYS A 17 22.25 1.55 10.20
N VAL A 18 21.04 1.92 9.76
CA VAL A 18 20.06 0.98 9.27
C VAL A 18 20.52 0.57 7.87
N ILE A 19 21.05 -0.62 7.74
CA ILE A 19 21.34 -1.21 6.44
C ILE A 19 20.08 -1.95 6.03
N SER A 20 19.23 -1.29 5.25
CA SER A 20 18.15 -1.95 4.52
C SER A 20 18.76 -2.60 3.28
N VAL A 21 18.90 -3.91 3.31
CA VAL A 21 19.24 -4.69 2.11
C VAL A 21 17.92 -5.17 1.52
N CYS A 22 17.33 -4.38 0.63
CA CYS A 22 16.29 -4.87 -0.26
C CYS A 22 16.95 -5.83 -1.25
N ALA A 23 16.71 -7.13 -1.10
CA ALA A 23 17.10 -8.12 -2.09
C ALA A 23 16.27 -7.91 -3.36
N LEU A 24 17.00 -7.63 -4.42
CA LEU A 24 16.61 -7.37 -5.80
C LEU A 24 15.48 -8.27 -6.33
N THR A 25 14.26 -7.79 -6.35
CA THR A 25 13.27 -8.24 -7.34
C THR A 25 12.35 -7.12 -7.84
N SER A 26 12.52 -5.91 -7.38
CA SER A 26 11.98 -4.73 -8.07
C SER A 26 12.97 -3.59 -7.90
N ALA A 27 13.87 -3.41 -8.85
CA ALA A 27 14.57 -2.15 -9.00
C ALA A 27 13.56 -1.11 -9.52
N GLN A 28 12.63 -0.74 -8.68
CA GLN A 28 11.88 0.48 -8.87
C GLN A 28 12.76 1.58 -8.32
N THR A 29 13.56 2.15 -9.20
CA THR A 29 14.10 3.47 -8.95
C THR A 29 12.90 4.40 -8.79
N ALA A 30 12.71 4.92 -7.59
CA ALA A 30 11.90 6.10 -7.37
C ALA A 30 12.56 7.26 -8.13
N PHE A 31 12.36 7.30 -9.44
CA PHE A 31 12.53 8.52 -10.20
C PHE A 31 11.28 9.36 -9.94
N ALA A 32 11.50 10.60 -9.54
CA ALA A 32 10.50 11.63 -9.69
C ALA A 32 9.84 11.38 -11.06
N GLN A 33 8.55 11.05 -11.04
CA GLN A 33 7.78 10.88 -12.26
C GLN A 33 7.99 12.14 -13.07
N ASP A 34 8.48 11.96 -14.28
CA ASP A 34 8.58 13.04 -15.25
C ASP A 34 7.14 13.51 -15.52
N LEU A 35 6.78 14.68 -14.99
CA LEU A 35 5.44 15.26 -14.99
C LEU A 35 4.94 15.65 -16.40
N ASN A 36 5.46 15.04 -17.44
CA ASN A 36 5.16 15.32 -18.83
C ASN A 36 4.35 14.23 -19.56
N SER A 37 3.64 13.35 -18.87
CA SER A 37 2.64 12.52 -19.55
C SER A 37 1.26 13.19 -19.47
N GLU A 38 0.92 13.93 -20.49
CA GLU A 38 -0.44 14.36 -20.79
C GLU A 38 -1.37 13.13 -20.78
N GLU A 39 -2.41 13.18 -19.93
CA GLU A 39 -3.38 12.10 -19.64
C GLU A 39 -2.93 10.99 -18.68
N GLN A 40 -2.33 11.33 -17.56
CA GLN A 40 -2.38 10.44 -16.41
C GLN A 40 -3.85 10.27 -16.01
N SER A 41 -4.37 9.04 -16.05
CA SER A 41 -5.74 8.76 -15.60
C SER A 41 -5.88 9.31 -14.18
N ARG A 42 -6.88 10.17 -13.96
CA ARG A 42 -7.16 10.75 -12.65
C ARG A 42 -7.77 9.65 -11.79
N GLY A 43 -6.93 8.68 -11.37
CA GLY A 43 -7.32 7.61 -10.45
C GLY A 43 -7.35 8.15 -9.03
N PHE A 44 -8.29 7.68 -8.25
CA PHE A 44 -8.28 7.84 -6.81
C PHE A 44 -7.44 6.73 -6.18
N GLY A 45 -6.79 7.05 -5.05
CA GLY A 45 -5.94 6.13 -4.34
C GLY A 45 -4.45 6.47 -4.40
N GLY A 46 -3.71 5.90 -3.47
CA GLY A 46 -2.26 6.07 -3.33
C GLY A 46 -1.45 5.15 -4.25
N PRO A 47 -0.12 5.22 -4.15
CA PRO A 47 0.78 4.42 -4.97
C PRO A 47 0.61 2.91 -4.79
N ASP A 48 0.13 2.46 -3.63
CA ASP A 48 -0.08 1.04 -3.34
C ASP A 48 -1.46 0.51 -3.70
N ALA A 49 -2.37 1.37 -4.18
CA ALA A 49 -3.65 0.91 -4.70
C ALA A 49 -3.44 -0.05 -5.89
N PRO A 50 -4.04 -1.25 -5.91
CA PRO A 50 -3.77 -2.26 -6.94
C PRO A 50 -3.96 -1.76 -8.36
N LEU A 51 -4.94 -0.88 -8.58
CA LEU A 51 -5.22 -0.28 -9.87
C LEU A 51 -4.07 0.61 -10.33
N ASN A 52 -3.56 1.48 -9.46
CA ASN A 52 -2.45 2.39 -9.77
C ASN A 52 -1.13 1.63 -9.97
N ARG A 53 -0.89 0.57 -9.21
CA ARG A 53 0.30 -0.30 -9.38
C ARG A 53 0.29 -1.03 -10.71
N ILE A 54 -0.83 -1.61 -11.11
CA ILE A 54 -0.97 -2.30 -12.40
C ILE A 54 -0.80 -1.31 -13.56
N GLU A 55 -1.32 -0.10 -13.43
CA GLU A 55 -1.15 0.95 -14.42
C GLU A 55 0.33 1.39 -14.52
N SER A 56 1.01 1.61 -13.40
CA SER A 56 2.43 1.96 -13.37
C SER A 56 3.33 0.84 -13.93
N ASP A 57 3.00 -0.43 -13.68
CA ASP A 57 3.72 -1.58 -14.22
C ASP A 57 3.59 -1.72 -15.75
N SER A 58 2.54 -1.13 -16.33
CA SER A 58 2.33 -1.13 -17.78
C SER A 58 3.22 -0.14 -18.53
N VAL A 59 3.76 0.85 -17.82
CA VAL A 59 4.68 1.84 -18.39
C VAL A 59 6.07 1.22 -18.53
N ALA A 60 6.58 1.14 -19.76
CA ALA A 60 7.90 0.61 -20.02
C ALA A 60 8.97 1.47 -19.34
N THR A 61 9.58 0.97 -18.30
CA THR A 61 10.74 1.59 -17.66
C THR A 61 12.02 1.09 -18.29
N ASP A 62 12.91 2.01 -18.68
CA ASP A 62 14.28 1.67 -19.11
C ASP A 62 15.06 1.15 -17.89
N THR A 63 14.89 -0.13 -17.59
CA THR A 63 15.68 -0.77 -16.55
C THR A 63 17.06 -1.17 -17.09
N PRO A 64 18.15 -0.96 -16.35
CA PRO A 64 19.48 -1.41 -16.76
C PRO A 64 19.59 -2.94 -16.86
N LEU A 65 18.66 -3.66 -16.27
CA LEU A 65 18.61 -5.11 -16.26
C LEU A 65 17.65 -5.61 -17.33
N LYS A 66 18.18 -6.07 -18.47
CA LYS A 66 17.39 -6.67 -19.53
C LYS A 66 17.13 -8.15 -19.22
N LEU A 67 15.93 -8.45 -18.74
CA LEU A 67 15.50 -9.81 -18.44
C LEU A 67 14.77 -10.42 -19.65
N ASP A 68 15.53 -10.69 -20.73
CA ASP A 68 14.97 -11.20 -22.00
C ASP A 68 14.15 -12.49 -21.83
N PHE A 69 14.43 -13.28 -20.81
CA PHE A 69 13.69 -14.51 -20.52
C PHE A 69 12.24 -14.24 -20.04
N LEU A 70 11.94 -13.02 -19.59
CA LEU A 70 10.57 -12.61 -19.20
C LEU A 70 9.71 -12.10 -20.37
N LYS A 71 10.28 -11.92 -21.56
CA LYS A 71 9.51 -11.47 -22.74
C LYS A 71 8.25 -12.30 -23.00
N PRO A 72 8.28 -13.66 -23.01
CA PRO A 72 7.07 -14.46 -23.23
C PRO A 72 6.00 -14.24 -22.15
N TRP A 73 6.43 -13.96 -20.93
CA TRP A 73 5.54 -13.61 -19.82
C TRP A 73 4.83 -12.29 -20.06
N HIS A 74 5.57 -11.23 -20.44
CA HIS A 74 4.99 -9.92 -20.74
C HIS A 74 4.06 -9.99 -21.96
N GLU A 75 4.45 -10.67 -23.02
CA GLU A 75 3.61 -10.87 -24.21
C GLU A 75 2.30 -11.60 -23.86
N SER A 76 2.35 -12.57 -22.95
CA SER A 76 1.16 -13.30 -22.50
C SER A 76 0.23 -12.40 -21.65
N LYS A 77 0.79 -11.55 -20.78
CA LYS A 77 0.02 -10.55 -20.02
C LYS A 77 -0.66 -9.54 -20.96
N ASP A 78 0.09 -9.00 -21.91
CA ASP A 78 -0.43 -8.05 -22.91
C ASP A 78 -1.57 -8.65 -23.74
N LYS A 79 -1.41 -9.93 -24.14
CA LYS A 79 -2.47 -10.64 -24.85
C LYS A 79 -3.71 -10.80 -23.98
N LEU A 80 -3.56 -11.21 -22.73
CA LEU A 80 -4.65 -11.38 -21.78
C LEU A 80 -5.41 -10.06 -21.55
N HIS A 81 -4.67 -8.96 -21.36
CA HIS A 81 -5.26 -7.63 -21.27
C HIS A 81 -6.03 -7.25 -22.55
N LYS A 82 -5.42 -7.40 -23.72
CA LYS A 82 -6.04 -7.04 -25.01
C LYS A 82 -7.30 -7.84 -25.30
N GLU A 83 -7.27 -9.15 -25.06
CA GLU A 83 -8.39 -10.04 -25.40
C GLU A 83 -9.50 -10.02 -24.33
N HIS A 84 -9.14 -9.98 -23.07
CA HIS A 84 -10.07 -10.20 -21.95
C HIS A 84 -10.19 -9.03 -20.97
N GLY A 85 -9.37 -7.99 -21.08
CA GLY A 85 -9.35 -6.85 -20.15
C GLY A 85 -8.75 -7.18 -18.80
N LEU A 86 -8.03 -8.30 -18.66
CA LEU A 86 -7.45 -8.72 -17.40
C LEU A 86 -5.96 -8.37 -17.35
N SER A 87 -5.60 -7.54 -16.39
CA SER A 87 -4.22 -7.24 -16.00
C SER A 87 -3.93 -7.82 -14.62
N PHE A 88 -2.73 -8.33 -14.39
CA PHE A 88 -2.35 -8.84 -13.07
C PHE A 88 -0.85 -8.67 -12.82
N GLY A 89 -0.49 -8.59 -11.53
CA GLY A 89 0.87 -8.50 -11.04
C GLY A 89 1.17 -9.55 -9.97
N VAL A 90 2.43 -9.94 -9.89
CA VAL A 90 2.95 -10.79 -8.81
C VAL A 90 4.16 -10.08 -8.24
N GLU A 91 4.16 -9.89 -6.93
CA GLU A 91 5.24 -9.23 -6.21
C GLU A 91 5.70 -10.07 -5.04
N TYR A 92 6.98 -9.95 -4.74
CA TYR A 92 7.53 -10.43 -3.48
C TYR A 92 8.48 -9.38 -2.92
N ASN A 93 8.14 -8.86 -1.75
CA ASN A 93 8.96 -7.91 -1.03
C ASN A 93 9.49 -8.57 0.24
N SER A 94 10.73 -8.28 0.59
CA SER A 94 11.31 -8.73 1.84
C SER A 94 12.11 -7.62 2.50
N VAL A 95 12.13 -7.63 3.82
CA VAL A 95 12.86 -6.66 4.61
C VAL A 95 13.77 -7.38 5.62
N TYR A 96 14.96 -6.83 5.80
CA TYR A 96 15.85 -7.15 6.90
C TYR A 96 16.31 -5.86 7.56
N LEU A 97 16.11 -5.74 8.86
CA LEU A 97 16.52 -4.60 9.65
C LEU A 97 17.42 -5.08 10.78
N ARG A 98 18.45 -4.28 11.07
CA ARG A 98 19.33 -4.55 12.20
C ARG A 98 19.63 -3.27 12.96
N ALA A 99 19.38 -3.28 14.25
CA ALA A 99 19.79 -2.24 15.17
C ALA A 99 21.21 -2.49 15.67
N SER A 100 21.93 -1.44 16.01
CA SER A 100 23.27 -1.53 16.59
C SER A 100 23.26 -2.04 18.04
N ASP A 101 22.12 -1.92 18.72
CA ASP A 101 21.90 -2.35 20.11
C ASP A 101 20.40 -2.62 20.31
N SER A 102 20.04 -3.41 21.33
CA SER A 102 18.68 -3.77 21.69
C SER A 102 18.51 -3.77 23.22
N LEU A 103 17.28 -3.86 23.66
CA LEU A 103 16.97 -4.07 25.07
C LEU A 103 17.58 -5.39 25.55
N PRO A 104 17.96 -5.50 26.85
CA PRO A 104 18.52 -6.72 27.39
C PRO A 104 17.64 -7.95 27.17
N GLY A 105 18.15 -8.91 26.40
CA GLY A 105 17.44 -10.14 26.08
C GLY A 105 16.53 -10.08 24.84
N ALA A 106 16.42 -8.93 24.17
CA ALA A 106 15.71 -8.78 22.92
C ALA A 106 16.62 -8.98 21.71
N ASP A 107 16.03 -9.44 20.60
CA ASP A 107 16.72 -9.57 19.32
C ASP A 107 17.06 -8.19 18.76
N ASN A 108 18.20 -8.06 18.09
CA ASN A 108 18.61 -6.80 17.47
C ASN A 108 18.43 -6.78 15.95
N ASP A 109 17.92 -7.86 15.39
CA ASP A 109 17.63 -7.96 13.98
C ASP A 109 16.28 -8.63 13.75
N VAL A 110 15.61 -8.20 12.69
CA VAL A 110 14.28 -8.67 12.29
C VAL A 110 14.22 -8.83 10.78
N SER A 111 13.44 -9.78 10.32
CA SER A 111 13.19 -9.97 8.90
C SER A 111 11.80 -10.55 8.64
N GLY A 112 11.26 -10.24 7.46
CA GLY A 112 9.97 -10.73 7.00
C GLY A 112 9.83 -10.62 5.50
N GLY A 113 8.79 -11.22 4.98
CA GLY A 113 8.44 -11.20 3.57
C GLY A 113 6.95 -11.06 3.35
N ILE A 114 6.59 -10.48 2.22
CA ILE A 114 5.22 -10.39 1.76
C ILE A 114 5.14 -10.78 0.29
N PHE A 115 4.31 -11.76 -0.02
CA PHE A 115 3.90 -12.12 -1.38
C PHE A 115 2.58 -11.45 -1.68
N ARG A 116 2.46 -10.84 -2.87
CA ARG A 116 1.26 -10.15 -3.33
C ARG A 116 0.88 -10.61 -4.73
N PHE A 117 -0.39 -10.98 -4.90
CA PHE A 117 -0.99 -11.25 -6.20
C PHE A 117 -2.17 -10.31 -6.38
N SER A 118 -2.03 -9.38 -7.32
CA SER A 118 -3.03 -8.35 -7.59
C SER A 118 -3.50 -8.40 -9.03
N GLY A 119 -4.69 -7.87 -9.29
CA GLY A 119 -5.18 -7.72 -10.65
C GLY A 119 -6.36 -6.79 -10.77
N VAL A 120 -6.59 -6.40 -12.03
CA VAL A 120 -7.71 -5.57 -12.46
C VAL A 120 -8.35 -6.23 -13.68
N TRP A 121 -9.63 -6.47 -13.60
CA TRP A 121 -10.42 -6.94 -14.73
C TRP A 121 -11.38 -5.85 -15.19
N GLU A 122 -11.08 -5.26 -16.35
CA GLU A 122 -11.96 -4.30 -17.03
C GLU A 122 -13.17 -5.03 -17.62
N ALA A 123 -14.18 -5.29 -16.78
CA ALA A 123 -15.32 -6.12 -17.13
C ALA A 123 -16.33 -5.42 -18.05
N PHE A 124 -16.48 -4.10 -17.90
CA PHE A 124 -17.43 -3.31 -18.68
C PHE A 124 -16.84 -2.00 -19.16
N GLY A 125 -17.33 -1.51 -20.31
CA GLY A 125 -17.05 -0.18 -20.80
C GLY A 125 -15.60 0.08 -21.18
N ARG A 126 -14.84 -0.93 -21.56
CA ARG A 126 -13.44 -0.81 -22.01
C ARG A 126 -13.29 0.24 -23.09
N GLY A 127 -12.37 1.18 -22.87
CA GLY A 127 -12.14 2.30 -23.79
C GLY A 127 -13.27 3.34 -23.86
N SER A 128 -14.25 3.28 -22.95
CA SER A 128 -15.31 4.28 -22.83
C SER A 128 -15.04 5.24 -21.66
N ALA A 129 -15.86 6.31 -21.56
CA ALA A 129 -15.83 7.23 -20.43
C ALA A 129 -16.44 6.64 -19.13
N HIS A 130 -16.89 5.39 -19.13
CA HIS A 130 -17.58 4.74 -18.02
C HIS A 130 -17.10 3.29 -17.80
N PRO A 131 -15.80 3.06 -17.59
CA PRO A 131 -15.31 1.71 -17.34
C PRO A 131 -15.74 1.22 -15.96
N GLY A 132 -16.00 -0.10 -15.89
CA GLY A 132 -16.26 -0.81 -14.64
C GLY A 132 -15.26 -1.95 -14.48
N ASN A 133 -14.59 -1.99 -13.34
CA ASN A 133 -13.46 -2.86 -13.05
C ASN A 133 -13.71 -3.71 -11.81
N LEU A 134 -13.34 -4.97 -11.86
CA LEU A 134 -13.15 -5.78 -10.65
C LEU A 134 -11.67 -5.72 -10.27
N VAL A 135 -11.39 -5.26 -9.06
CA VAL A 135 -10.03 -5.12 -8.52
C VAL A 135 -9.84 -6.15 -7.41
N PHE A 136 -8.70 -6.85 -7.43
CA PHE A 136 -8.38 -7.83 -6.40
C PHE A 136 -6.91 -7.78 -5.97
N LEU A 137 -6.67 -8.10 -4.71
CA LEU A 137 -5.34 -8.30 -4.13
C LEU A 137 -5.44 -9.36 -3.03
N VAL A 138 -4.68 -10.44 -3.19
CA VAL A 138 -4.45 -11.45 -2.16
C VAL A 138 -2.99 -11.38 -1.77
N GLU A 139 -2.71 -11.44 -0.49
CA GLU A 139 -1.34 -11.39 -0.01
C GLU A 139 -1.07 -12.46 1.04
N ARG A 140 0.20 -12.76 1.22
CA ARG A 140 0.71 -13.62 2.27
C ARG A 140 1.88 -12.95 2.95
N THR A 141 1.80 -12.84 4.26
CA THR A 141 2.84 -12.26 5.09
C THR A 141 3.48 -13.34 5.95
N ASP A 142 4.78 -13.29 6.08
CA ASP A 142 5.55 -14.25 6.90
C ASP A 142 6.68 -13.48 7.63
N GLU A 143 6.85 -13.74 8.92
CA GLU A 143 8.03 -13.34 9.69
C GLU A 143 9.10 -14.43 9.61
N PHE A 144 10.38 -14.01 9.50
CA PHE A 144 11.51 -14.95 9.38
C PHE A 144 12.38 -14.97 10.65
N THR A 145 12.10 -14.07 11.60
CA THR A 145 12.78 -13.95 12.89
C THR A 145 11.77 -14.06 14.02
N ASN A 146 12.22 -14.29 15.25
CA ASN A 146 11.32 -14.44 16.40
C ASN A 146 10.54 -13.15 16.71
N THR A 147 11.15 -12.00 16.46
CA THR A 147 10.50 -10.68 16.51
C THR A 147 10.31 -10.21 15.06
N GLY A 148 9.10 -9.82 14.71
CA GLY A 148 8.80 -9.33 13.36
C GLY A 148 9.25 -7.91 13.10
N PRO A 149 9.38 -7.51 11.82
CA PRO A 149 9.75 -6.15 11.45
C PRO A 149 8.84 -5.05 12.02
N SER A 150 7.55 -5.33 12.16
CA SER A 150 6.58 -4.40 12.76
C SER A 150 6.84 -4.12 14.24
N SER A 151 7.36 -5.10 14.96
CA SER A 151 7.62 -5.05 16.40
C SER A 151 9.00 -4.52 16.78
N LEU A 152 9.93 -4.31 15.83
CA LEU A 152 11.32 -3.92 16.10
C LEU A 152 11.42 -2.69 17.02
N LEU A 153 10.66 -1.63 16.73
CA LEU A 153 10.77 -0.39 17.51
C LEU A 153 10.30 -0.57 18.95
N GLY A 154 9.18 -1.28 19.18
CA GLY A 154 8.59 -1.50 20.49
C GLY A 154 9.35 -2.57 21.28
N GLU A 155 9.37 -3.79 20.77
CA GLU A 155 9.83 -4.96 21.51
C GLU A 155 11.36 -5.01 21.62
N SER A 156 12.07 -4.69 20.56
CA SER A 156 13.54 -4.78 20.57
C SER A 156 14.23 -3.53 21.05
N LEU A 157 13.68 -2.34 20.76
CA LEU A 157 14.37 -1.08 21.04
C LEU A 157 13.72 -0.26 22.16
N GLY A 158 12.50 -0.58 22.57
CA GLY A 158 11.77 0.15 23.61
C GLY A 158 11.30 1.55 23.19
N TYR A 159 11.14 1.79 21.89
CA TYR A 159 10.58 3.04 21.36
C TYR A 159 9.10 2.90 21.06
N ALA A 160 8.35 3.97 21.24
CA ALA A 160 6.99 4.05 20.75
C ALA A 160 7.00 4.16 19.21
N GLY A 161 6.19 3.35 18.53
CA GLY A 161 6.04 3.37 17.08
C GLY A 161 6.09 1.98 16.46
N ILE A 162 5.68 1.91 15.20
CA ILE A 162 5.65 0.71 14.37
C ILE A 162 6.48 0.99 13.11
N SER A 163 7.28 0.03 12.70
CA SER A 163 8.01 0.07 11.44
C SER A 163 7.63 -1.12 10.59
N ASN A 164 7.60 -0.93 9.27
CA ASN A 164 7.36 -2.02 8.32
C ASN A 164 6.09 -2.84 8.62
N LEU A 165 4.99 -2.16 8.95
CA LEU A 165 3.71 -2.77 9.32
C LEU A 165 3.27 -3.95 8.44
N PRO A 166 3.42 -3.91 7.09
CA PRO A 166 2.96 -5.03 6.24
C PRO A 166 3.73 -6.34 6.44
N TYR A 167 4.87 -6.32 7.12
CA TYR A 167 5.70 -7.51 7.34
C TYR A 167 5.42 -8.08 8.73
N ASN A 168 4.29 -8.75 8.85
CA ASN A 168 3.80 -9.46 10.03
C ASN A 168 3.63 -10.95 9.72
N ASP A 169 3.06 -11.75 10.62
CA ASP A 169 2.85 -13.21 10.47
C ASP A 169 1.36 -13.56 10.42
N GLU A 170 0.58 -12.85 9.62
CA GLU A 170 -0.86 -13.14 9.47
C GLU A 170 -1.14 -14.28 8.49
N GLY A 171 -0.15 -14.70 7.69
CA GLY A 171 -0.34 -15.71 6.65
C GLY A 171 -1.12 -15.17 5.45
N TRP A 172 -2.05 -15.98 4.91
CA TRP A 172 -2.88 -15.57 3.77
C TRP A 172 -4.01 -14.66 4.20
N ARG A 173 -4.19 -13.55 3.48
CA ARG A 173 -5.33 -12.64 3.67
C ARG A 173 -5.86 -12.08 2.35
N LEU A 174 -7.14 -11.76 2.34
CA LEU A 174 -7.77 -10.98 1.28
C LEU A 174 -7.62 -9.50 1.60
N ASN A 175 -6.74 -8.81 0.88
CA ASN A 175 -6.57 -7.37 1.05
C ASN A 175 -7.61 -6.59 0.24
N THR A 176 -7.90 -7.02 -1.00
CA THR A 176 -8.79 -6.27 -1.89
C THR A 176 -9.65 -7.21 -2.73
N LEU A 177 -10.95 -6.95 -2.78
CA LEU A 177 -11.89 -7.48 -3.77
C LEU A 177 -13.08 -6.52 -3.86
N TYR A 178 -12.99 -5.52 -4.72
CA TYR A 178 -14.05 -4.55 -4.89
C TYR A 178 -14.37 -4.30 -6.36
N TRP A 179 -15.57 -3.77 -6.57
CA TRP A 179 -15.99 -3.18 -7.84
C TRP A 179 -15.66 -1.70 -7.86
N ASP A 180 -14.96 -1.24 -8.90
CA ASP A 180 -14.68 0.15 -9.21
C ASP A 180 -15.48 0.57 -10.44
N GLN A 181 -16.29 1.60 -10.33
CA GLN A 181 -17.07 2.16 -11.42
C GLN A 181 -16.70 3.64 -11.63
N LYS A 182 -16.12 3.93 -12.78
CA LYS A 182 -15.81 5.30 -13.18
C LYS A 182 -16.90 5.88 -14.08
N PHE A 183 -17.08 7.18 -14.00
CA PHE A 183 -18.01 7.94 -14.82
C PHE A 183 -17.35 9.20 -15.35
N GLN A 184 -17.74 9.61 -16.57
CA GLN A 184 -17.24 10.83 -17.23
C GLN A 184 -15.70 10.91 -17.26
N GLY A 185 -15.06 9.81 -17.69
CA GLY A 185 -13.60 9.76 -17.80
C GLY A 185 -12.86 9.86 -16.46
N GLY A 186 -13.43 9.31 -15.37
CA GLY A 186 -12.84 9.35 -14.03
C GLY A 186 -13.16 10.61 -13.23
N LYS A 187 -14.03 11.51 -13.73
CA LYS A 187 -14.48 12.66 -12.94
C LYS A 187 -15.23 12.25 -11.67
N TYR A 188 -15.98 11.14 -11.75
CA TYR A 188 -16.65 10.51 -10.61
C TYR A 188 -16.25 9.06 -10.57
N GLU A 189 -16.09 8.54 -9.35
CA GLU A 189 -15.75 7.15 -9.10
C GLU A 189 -16.54 6.63 -7.90
N VAL A 190 -16.99 5.39 -7.98
CA VAL A 190 -17.68 4.71 -6.89
C VAL A 190 -17.04 3.34 -6.74
N VAL A 191 -16.61 3.01 -5.53
CA VAL A 191 -16.09 1.71 -5.17
C VAL A 191 -16.99 1.02 -4.17
N GLY A 192 -17.10 -0.29 -4.25
CA GLY A 192 -17.88 -1.07 -3.30
C GLY A 192 -17.40 -2.51 -3.24
N GLY A 193 -17.19 -3.01 -2.04
CA GLY A 193 -16.68 -4.35 -1.78
C GLY A 193 -15.67 -4.38 -0.64
N TRP A 194 -14.77 -5.32 -0.70
CA TRP A 194 -13.72 -5.54 0.29
C TRP A 194 -12.48 -4.75 -0.07
N SER A 195 -12.02 -3.84 0.79
CA SER A 195 -10.84 -3.02 0.52
C SER A 195 -10.19 -2.48 1.79
N ASP A 196 -8.89 -2.30 1.72
CA ASP A 196 -8.14 -1.54 2.71
C ASP A 196 -8.38 -0.04 2.48
N THR A 197 -8.91 0.68 3.49
CA THR A 197 -9.15 2.12 3.39
C THR A 197 -7.86 2.93 3.31
N CYS A 198 -6.75 2.39 3.80
CA CYS A 198 -5.43 3.03 3.77
C CYS A 198 -4.91 3.29 2.35
N VAL A 199 -5.42 2.58 1.34
CA VAL A 199 -4.97 2.75 -0.04
C VAL A 199 -5.58 3.97 -0.74
N TYR A 200 -6.64 4.58 -0.19
CA TYR A 200 -7.32 5.71 -0.83
C TYR A 200 -7.71 6.87 0.11
N VAL A 201 -7.57 6.74 1.44
CA VAL A 201 -7.80 7.81 2.40
C VAL A 201 -6.47 8.38 2.87
N ASP A 202 -6.35 9.72 2.88
CA ASP A 202 -5.17 10.47 3.33
C ASP A 202 -3.86 9.99 2.65
N VAL A 203 -3.91 9.82 1.35
CA VAL A 203 -2.78 9.32 0.57
C VAL A 203 -1.95 10.46 -0.03
N TYR A 204 -0.65 10.24 -0.15
CA TYR A 204 0.30 11.15 -0.78
C TYR A 204 1.39 10.35 -1.54
N PRO A 205 2.17 10.96 -2.44
CA PRO A 205 3.06 10.24 -3.36
C PRO A 205 4.12 9.34 -2.71
N LEU A 206 4.49 9.59 -1.45
CA LEU A 206 5.50 8.82 -0.72
C LEU A 206 4.88 7.88 0.34
N VAL A 207 3.58 7.64 0.27
CA VAL A 207 2.84 6.80 1.22
C VAL A 207 2.91 5.34 0.80
N SER A 208 4.10 4.75 0.79
CA SER A 208 4.29 3.33 0.51
C SER A 208 5.29 2.71 1.48
N PRO A 209 4.88 1.73 2.29
CA PRO A 209 5.79 0.99 3.15
C PRO A 209 6.75 0.06 2.39
N PHE A 210 6.54 -0.11 1.08
CA PHE A 210 7.34 -1.00 0.23
C PHE A 210 8.47 -0.27 -0.50
N THR A 211 8.26 0.99 -0.85
CA THR A 211 9.18 1.76 -1.71
C THR A 211 9.71 3.02 -1.06
N ASP A 212 9.02 3.55 -0.03
CA ASP A 212 9.32 4.87 0.52
C ASP A 212 9.61 4.82 2.03
N PHE A 213 8.72 5.39 2.86
CA PHE A 213 8.93 5.43 4.30
C PHE A 213 8.46 4.14 4.97
N VAL A 214 9.35 3.54 5.76
CA VAL A 214 9.06 2.29 6.49
C VAL A 214 8.45 2.54 7.89
N ASN A 215 8.52 3.76 8.40
CA ASN A 215 7.87 4.11 9.66
C ASN A 215 6.37 4.31 9.42
N TYR A 216 5.55 3.62 10.20
CA TYR A 216 4.10 3.62 10.08
C TYR A 216 3.48 5.02 10.04
N ALA A 217 3.97 5.94 10.88
CA ALA A 217 3.48 7.32 10.90
C ALA A 217 3.70 8.10 9.58
N PHE A 218 4.54 7.60 8.69
CA PHE A 218 4.86 8.22 7.41
C PHE A 218 4.51 7.34 6.20
N SER A 219 4.26 6.05 6.42
CA SER A 219 3.97 5.11 5.34
C SER A 219 2.48 4.87 5.09
N ILE A 220 1.64 5.39 5.97
CA ILE A 220 0.19 5.33 5.87
C ILE A 220 -0.34 6.66 6.42
N GLY A 221 -1.41 7.20 5.85
CA GLY A 221 -2.01 8.48 6.26
C GLY A 221 -2.68 8.51 7.64
N VAL A 222 -2.18 7.73 8.59
CA VAL A 222 -2.76 7.56 9.94
C VAL A 222 -2.22 8.50 11.00
N GLY A 223 -1.34 9.42 10.65
CA GLY A 223 -0.76 10.32 11.65
C GLY A 223 -1.77 11.20 12.40
N ALA A 224 -2.96 11.39 11.83
CA ALA A 224 -4.07 12.16 12.38
C ALA A 224 -5.41 11.39 12.38
N LEU A 225 -5.48 10.22 11.75
CA LEU A 225 -6.69 9.43 11.58
C LEU A 225 -6.48 8.04 12.16
N ASP A 226 -7.46 7.56 12.91
CA ASP A 226 -7.54 6.15 13.30
C ASP A 226 -8.33 5.43 12.21
N LEU A 227 -7.63 4.96 11.19
CA LEU A 227 -8.23 4.22 10.08
C LEU A 227 -8.62 2.82 10.54
N ALA A 228 -9.56 2.19 9.84
CA ALA A 228 -9.82 0.77 10.01
C ALA A 228 -8.51 -0.01 9.84
N SER A 229 -8.17 -0.84 10.80
CA SER A 229 -6.87 -1.50 10.89
C SER A 229 -6.66 -2.58 9.83
N ASP A 230 -7.77 -3.16 9.35
CA ASP A 230 -7.78 -4.25 8.39
C ASP A 230 -8.63 -3.94 7.15
N PRO A 231 -8.36 -4.63 6.04
CA PRO A 231 -9.25 -4.64 4.90
C PRO A 231 -10.65 -5.06 5.29
N ALA A 232 -11.65 -4.36 4.80
CA ALA A 232 -13.02 -4.50 5.24
C ALA A 232 -14.03 -4.34 4.11
N LEU A 233 -15.25 -4.82 4.34
CA LEU A 233 -16.37 -4.51 3.46
C LEU A 233 -16.74 -3.02 3.62
N GLY A 234 -16.85 -2.31 2.48
CA GLY A 234 -17.13 -0.89 2.50
C GLY A 234 -17.57 -0.32 1.16
N PHE A 235 -17.88 0.98 1.20
CA PHE A 235 -18.28 1.76 0.04
C PHE A 235 -17.67 3.15 0.11
N ALA A 236 -17.18 3.64 -1.01
CA ALA A 236 -16.72 5.02 -1.13
C ALA A 236 -17.10 5.61 -2.48
N GLY A 237 -17.27 6.91 -2.49
CA GLY A 237 -17.46 7.69 -3.71
C GLY A 237 -16.50 8.86 -3.74
N ALA A 238 -16.01 9.18 -4.93
CA ALA A 238 -15.07 10.25 -5.14
C ALA A 238 -15.51 11.14 -6.32
N ALA A 239 -15.15 12.41 -6.26
CA ALA A 239 -15.44 13.37 -7.31
C ALA A 239 -14.36 14.44 -7.43
N TRP A 240 -13.91 14.71 -8.66
CA TRP A 240 -13.13 15.89 -8.99
C TRP A 240 -14.05 17.10 -9.12
N LEU A 241 -13.92 18.07 -8.21
CA LEU A 241 -14.68 19.33 -8.24
C LEU A 241 -14.09 20.31 -9.23
N THR A 242 -12.78 20.34 -9.32
CA THR A 242 -11.98 21.08 -10.31
C THR A 242 -10.88 20.15 -10.86
N ASP A 243 -9.97 20.68 -11.65
CA ASP A 243 -8.81 19.91 -12.12
C ASP A 243 -7.85 19.52 -10.98
N ASP A 244 -7.84 20.30 -9.89
CA ASP A 244 -6.88 20.13 -8.78
C ASP A 244 -7.54 19.75 -7.45
N VAL A 245 -8.87 19.86 -7.32
CA VAL A 245 -9.59 19.64 -6.06
C VAL A 245 -10.51 18.45 -6.18
N TYR A 246 -10.37 17.51 -5.28
CA TYR A 246 -11.24 16.35 -5.19
C TYR A 246 -11.90 16.21 -3.82
N VAL A 247 -12.93 15.42 -3.75
CA VAL A 247 -13.57 14.97 -2.51
C VAL A 247 -13.74 13.45 -2.56
N ILE A 248 -13.55 12.82 -1.39
CA ILE A 248 -13.84 11.39 -1.17
C ILE A 248 -14.73 11.29 0.06
N ALA A 249 -15.73 10.43 0.01
CA ALA A 249 -16.55 10.10 1.17
C ALA A 249 -16.93 8.63 1.13
N GLY A 250 -16.94 7.99 2.30
CA GLY A 250 -17.28 6.58 2.37
C GLY A 250 -17.40 6.05 3.79
N PHE A 251 -17.55 4.74 3.87
CA PHE A 251 -17.56 4.02 5.13
C PHE A 251 -17.09 2.58 4.90
N ALA A 252 -16.49 2.00 5.92
CA ALA A 252 -16.05 0.61 5.94
C ALA A 252 -16.38 -0.02 7.30
N ASP A 253 -16.47 -1.33 7.35
CA ASP A 253 -16.61 -2.06 8.60
C ASP A 253 -15.39 -1.82 9.49
N GLN A 254 -15.61 -1.63 10.80
CA GLN A 254 -14.55 -1.39 11.78
C GLN A 254 -14.02 -2.69 12.39
N ASN A 255 -14.80 -3.78 12.32
CA ASN A 255 -14.54 -5.04 13.03
C ASN A 255 -14.13 -6.20 12.11
N ALA A 256 -13.83 -5.91 10.84
CA ALA A 256 -13.45 -6.94 9.89
C ALA A 256 -12.03 -7.47 10.15
N ASP A 257 -11.80 -8.73 9.74
CA ASP A 257 -10.51 -9.40 9.74
C ASP A 257 -10.16 -9.86 8.31
N GLY A 258 -9.03 -9.38 7.78
CA GLY A 258 -8.56 -9.72 6.44
C GLY A 258 -8.21 -11.20 6.27
N THR A 259 -7.97 -11.93 7.36
CA THR A 259 -7.70 -13.38 7.36
C THR A 259 -8.98 -14.21 7.35
N ASP A 260 -10.12 -13.66 7.79
CA ASP A 260 -11.46 -14.26 7.69
C ASP A 260 -12.47 -13.33 7.02
N PRO A 261 -12.38 -13.13 5.70
CA PRO A 261 -13.29 -12.22 4.99
C PRO A 261 -14.76 -12.65 4.98
N LEU A 262 -15.07 -13.89 5.34
CA LEU A 262 -16.48 -14.33 5.46
C LEU A 262 -17.12 -13.83 6.75
N GLU A 263 -16.37 -13.75 7.85
CA GLU A 263 -16.81 -13.14 9.09
C GLU A 263 -17.10 -11.64 8.88
N GLY A 264 -16.35 -10.97 8.01
CA GLY A 264 -16.57 -9.56 7.66
C GLY A 264 -17.95 -9.25 7.07
N PHE A 265 -18.65 -10.22 6.49
CA PHE A 265 -20.06 -10.03 6.14
C PHE A 265 -20.97 -10.04 7.36
N ASP A 266 -20.66 -10.84 8.36
CA ASP A 266 -21.44 -10.91 9.60
C ASP A 266 -21.26 -9.62 10.41
N THR A 267 -20.05 -9.16 10.63
CA THR A 267 -19.73 -7.92 11.34
C THR A 267 -20.34 -6.70 10.65
N PHE A 268 -20.24 -6.62 9.32
CA PHE A 268 -20.82 -5.51 8.55
C PHE A 268 -22.34 -5.38 8.72
N TYR A 269 -23.08 -6.49 8.69
CA TYR A 269 -24.54 -6.46 8.74
C TYR A 269 -25.12 -6.52 10.17
N ASN A 270 -24.43 -7.16 11.11
CA ASN A 270 -24.93 -7.40 12.46
C ASN A 270 -24.40 -6.39 13.46
N ASP A 271 -23.09 -6.14 13.50
CA ASP A 271 -22.49 -5.20 14.46
C ASP A 271 -22.76 -3.75 14.05
N ARG A 272 -22.69 -3.46 12.76
CA ARG A 272 -22.99 -2.12 12.20
C ARG A 272 -22.13 -1.01 12.76
N GLU A 273 -20.91 -1.33 13.12
CA GLU A 273 -19.89 -0.40 13.54
C GLU A 273 -19.06 -0.01 12.34
N TYR A 274 -19.14 1.26 11.93
CA TYR A 274 -18.52 1.69 10.68
C TYR A 274 -17.55 2.82 10.94
N PHE A 275 -16.32 2.66 10.44
CA PHE A 275 -15.43 3.77 10.14
C PHE A 275 -16.05 4.59 9.01
N LYS A 276 -16.24 5.90 9.25
CA LYS A 276 -16.79 6.84 8.25
C LYS A 276 -15.78 7.92 7.98
N HIS A 277 -15.57 8.21 6.71
CA HIS A 277 -14.58 9.21 6.31
C HIS A 277 -15.17 10.22 5.32
N PHE A 278 -14.61 11.41 5.36
CA PHE A 278 -14.77 12.46 4.36
C PHE A 278 -13.43 13.17 4.20
N GLU A 279 -12.98 13.28 2.97
CA GLU A 279 -11.73 13.93 2.61
C GLU A 279 -11.99 14.98 1.52
N ILE A 280 -11.31 16.11 1.62
CA ILE A 280 -11.13 17.06 0.54
C ILE A 280 -9.63 17.21 0.30
N GLY A 281 -9.20 16.96 -0.92
CA GLY A 281 -7.80 17.03 -1.30
C GLY A 281 -7.54 18.04 -2.39
N TRP A 282 -6.31 18.55 -2.41
CA TRP A 282 -5.78 19.41 -3.46
C TRP A 282 -4.45 18.85 -3.96
N THR A 283 -4.37 18.55 -5.25
CA THR A 283 -3.19 17.90 -5.83
C THR A 283 -2.12 18.86 -6.32
N GLY A 284 -2.41 20.16 -6.35
CA GLY A 284 -1.53 21.15 -6.97
C GLY A 284 -1.46 20.98 -8.48
N ALA A 285 -1.66 22.04 -9.25
CA ALA A 285 -1.51 21.96 -10.68
C ALA A 285 -0.08 21.53 -11.02
N SER A 286 0.07 20.50 -11.82
CA SER A 286 1.31 20.26 -12.55
C SER A 286 1.47 21.42 -13.52
N GLN A 287 2.33 22.38 -13.15
CA GLN A 287 2.73 23.46 -14.05
C GLN A 287 3.71 22.94 -15.07
#